data_83aaa74a8993e60ddc6621fc27180751
#
_entry.id   83aaa74a8993e60ddc6621fc27180751
#
_cell.length_a   1.000
_cell.length_b   1.000
_cell.length_c   1.000
_cell.angle_alpha   90.00
_cell.angle_beta   90.00
_cell.angle_gamma   90.00
#
_symmetry.space_group_name_H-M   'P 1'
#
loop_
_entity.id
_entity.type
_entity.pdbx_description
1 polymer ?
#
loop_
_entity_poly.entity_id
_entity_poly.type
_entity_poly.pdbx_seq_one_letter_code
_entity_poly.pdbx_strand_id
1 'polypeptide(L)'
;MCCLFLAASSTVAIAQTSVVDLVNPIIGTNGMGHTFPGACVPFGLVQLSPDTDTIPHNVDGKYQPRSYEYCAGYQHKDSSIVGFSHTHFSGTGHSDLGDILIMPTTGTLKLNPGTATNPDGGYRSRFSHGTEISRPGYYEVMLADYGVKAQLTTTQRVGIHKYTYPTNSENQRIILDMIHGIYNYDGKVLWTNIRVENDTLVTGYRITNGWA
;
A
#
# COMPACT_ATOMS: atom_id res chain seq x y z
N MET A 1 -11.93 58.04 39.65
CA MET A 1 -12.10 56.61 39.38
C MET A 1 -11.90 56.45 37.87
N CYS A 2 -10.69 55.99 37.45
CA CYS A 2 -10.28 55.93 36.07
C CYS A 2 -10.35 54.45 35.65
N CYS A 3 -11.29 54.10 34.77
CA CYS A 3 -11.41 52.75 34.25
C CYS A 3 -10.49 52.60 33.05
N LEU A 4 -9.41 51.79 33.20
CA LEU A 4 -8.60 51.32 32.07
C LEU A 4 -9.33 50.19 31.35
N PHE A 5 -9.72 50.44 30.10
CA PHE A 5 -10.14 49.37 29.19
C PHE A 5 -8.89 48.69 28.58
N LEU A 6 -8.62 47.43 28.95
CA LEU A 6 -7.68 46.59 28.24
C LEU A 6 -8.37 46.04 26.97
N ALA A 7 -7.96 46.51 25.80
CA ALA A 7 -8.33 45.90 24.53
C ALA A 7 -7.48 44.63 24.30
N ALA A 8 -8.10 43.45 24.40
CA ALA A 8 -7.46 42.21 24.02
C ALA A 8 -7.46 42.09 22.50
N SER A 9 -6.30 42.26 21.88
CA SER A 9 -6.09 41.99 20.46
C SER A 9 -5.98 40.48 20.23
N SER A 10 -7.05 39.87 19.71
CA SER A 10 -6.97 38.50 19.24
C SER A 10 -6.18 38.43 17.91
N THR A 11 -4.96 37.99 17.96
CA THR A 11 -4.18 37.63 16.75
C THR A 11 -4.76 36.35 16.17
N VAL A 12 -5.39 36.42 15.03
CA VAL A 12 -5.76 35.24 14.23
C VAL A 12 -4.43 34.67 13.64
N ALA A 13 -3.96 33.58 14.18
CA ALA A 13 -2.85 32.83 13.57
C ALA A 13 -3.36 32.21 12.27
N ILE A 14 -2.97 32.77 11.14
CA ILE A 14 -3.16 32.12 9.83
C ILE A 14 -2.17 30.95 9.81
N ALA A 15 -2.69 29.73 9.82
CA ALA A 15 -1.86 28.54 9.63
C ALA A 15 -1.19 28.64 8.24
N GLN A 16 0.12 28.78 8.22
CA GLN A 16 0.88 28.80 6.97
C GLN A 16 0.80 27.40 6.36
N THR A 17 0.18 27.28 5.19
CA THR A 17 0.15 26.03 4.43
C THR A 17 1.58 25.59 4.12
N SER A 18 1.96 24.40 4.57
CA SER A 18 3.28 23.85 4.26
C SER A 18 3.38 23.57 2.77
N VAL A 19 4.53 23.83 2.16
CA VAL A 19 4.77 23.48 0.75
C VAL A 19 4.61 21.97 0.49
N VAL A 20 4.80 21.15 1.51
CA VAL A 20 4.56 19.69 1.46
C VAL A 20 3.07 19.38 1.23
N ASP A 21 2.16 20.22 1.73
CA ASP A 21 0.71 20.02 1.54
C ASP A 21 0.24 20.32 0.10
N LEU A 22 1.11 20.92 -0.71
CA LEU A 22 0.85 21.15 -2.13
C LEU A 22 1.24 19.94 -3.01
N VAL A 23 1.93 18.96 -2.46
CA VAL A 23 2.32 17.75 -3.17
C VAL A 23 1.16 16.76 -3.18
N ASN A 24 0.76 16.34 -4.37
CA ASN A 24 -0.27 15.32 -4.54
C ASN A 24 0.35 14.03 -5.13
N PRO A 25 0.63 13.00 -4.28
CA PRO A 25 1.23 11.74 -4.74
C PRO A 25 0.31 10.88 -5.62
N ILE A 26 -0.97 11.22 -5.74
CA ILE A 26 -1.91 10.53 -6.66
C ILE A 26 -1.63 10.89 -8.12
N ILE A 27 -0.94 12.00 -8.40
CA ILE A 27 -0.59 12.39 -9.78
C ILE A 27 0.30 11.30 -10.40
N GLY A 28 -0.10 10.82 -11.59
CA GLY A 28 0.61 9.77 -12.32
C GLY A 28 0.25 8.34 -11.93
N THR A 29 -0.67 8.13 -10.98
CA THR A 29 -1.05 6.79 -10.52
C THR A 29 -2.13 6.12 -11.40
N ASN A 30 -2.38 6.62 -12.60
CA ASN A 30 -3.37 6.05 -13.52
C ASN A 30 -2.79 5.83 -14.92
N GLY A 31 -3.27 4.80 -15.61
CA GLY A 31 -2.83 4.44 -16.96
C GLY A 31 -1.32 4.16 -17.02
N MET A 32 -0.62 4.88 -17.90
CA MET A 32 0.83 4.74 -18.11
C MET A 32 1.66 5.76 -17.32
N GLY A 33 1.11 6.35 -16.26
CA GLY A 33 1.84 7.31 -15.42
C GLY A 33 2.89 6.67 -14.51
N HIS A 34 2.67 5.43 -14.10
CA HIS A 34 3.62 4.58 -13.36
C HIS A 34 4.20 5.25 -12.11
N THR A 35 3.32 5.78 -11.27
CA THR A 35 3.68 6.24 -9.94
C THR A 35 2.84 5.51 -8.89
N PHE A 36 3.31 5.47 -7.66
CA PHE A 36 2.60 4.87 -6.53
C PHE A 36 2.24 5.95 -5.49
N PRO A 37 1.07 5.83 -4.82
CA PRO A 37 0.59 6.85 -3.88
C PRO A 37 1.10 6.67 -2.45
N GLY A 38 1.85 5.61 -2.20
CA GLY A 38 2.22 5.18 -0.87
C GLY A 38 3.32 6.01 -0.21
N ALA A 39 3.64 5.65 1.02
CA ALA A 39 4.64 6.34 1.82
C ALA A 39 6.06 5.99 1.34
N CYS A 40 6.88 7.01 1.12
CA CYS A 40 8.31 6.87 0.93
C CYS A 40 9.03 8.11 1.47
N VAL A 41 10.33 7.97 1.75
CA VAL A 41 11.21 9.11 2.06
C VAL A 41 12.25 9.26 0.96
N PRO A 42 12.84 10.44 0.77
CA PRO A 42 13.87 10.64 -0.24
C PRO A 42 14.99 9.61 -0.11
N PHE A 43 15.29 8.93 -1.23
CA PHE A 43 16.31 7.86 -1.32
C PHE A 43 16.09 6.67 -0.38
N GLY A 44 14.85 6.47 0.09
CA GLY A 44 14.50 5.31 0.91
C GLY A 44 14.49 4.01 0.13
N LEU A 45 14.97 2.92 0.74
CA LEU A 45 14.85 1.56 0.21
C LEU A 45 13.40 1.07 0.25
N VAL A 46 12.63 1.50 1.25
CA VAL A 46 11.24 1.11 1.43
C VAL A 46 10.32 2.15 0.80
N GLN A 47 9.52 1.68 -0.16
CA GLN A 47 8.40 2.41 -0.76
C GLN A 47 7.13 1.61 -0.44
N LEU A 48 6.48 1.97 0.67
CA LEU A 48 5.33 1.24 1.22
C LEU A 48 4.04 1.74 0.62
N SER A 49 3.42 0.95 -0.24
CA SER A 49 2.27 1.36 -1.03
C SER A 49 1.22 0.26 -1.20
N PRO A 50 -0.04 0.61 -1.42
CA PRO A 50 -1.03 -0.37 -1.85
C PRO A 50 -0.73 -0.89 -3.25
N ASP A 51 -1.01 -2.18 -3.46
CA ASP A 51 -1.10 -2.81 -4.77
C ASP A 51 -2.56 -3.11 -5.09
N THR A 52 -3.02 -2.74 -6.29
CA THR A 52 -4.43 -2.87 -6.68
C THR A 52 -4.70 -4.07 -7.57
N ASP A 53 -3.72 -4.54 -8.32
CA ASP A 53 -3.83 -5.78 -9.07
C ASP A 53 -2.48 -6.44 -9.33
N THR A 54 -2.54 -7.71 -9.73
CA THR A 54 -1.40 -8.51 -10.16
C THR A 54 -1.79 -9.21 -11.45
N ILE A 55 -1.65 -8.51 -12.57
CA ILE A 55 -1.90 -9.11 -13.87
C ILE A 55 -0.69 -9.98 -14.21
N PRO A 56 -0.88 -11.27 -14.52
CA PRO A 56 0.21 -12.13 -14.95
C PRO A 56 0.93 -11.52 -16.15
N HIS A 57 2.25 -11.47 -16.10
CA HIS A 57 3.08 -10.98 -17.21
C HIS A 57 2.92 -11.84 -18.47
N ASN A 58 2.64 -13.11 -18.27
CA ASN A 58 2.47 -14.09 -19.34
C ASN A 58 1.29 -15.00 -19.03
N VAL A 59 0.44 -15.24 -20.02
CA VAL A 59 -0.64 -16.21 -19.96
C VAL A 59 -0.52 -17.11 -21.20
N ASP A 60 -0.42 -18.40 -21.01
CA ASP A 60 -0.27 -19.40 -22.08
C ASP A 60 0.89 -19.09 -23.03
N GLY A 61 2.03 -18.66 -22.48
CA GLY A 61 3.22 -18.30 -23.24
C GLY A 61 3.15 -16.96 -23.97
N LYS A 62 2.07 -16.17 -23.78
CA LYS A 62 1.88 -14.88 -24.45
C LYS A 62 1.99 -13.74 -23.44
N TYR A 63 2.80 -12.75 -23.78
CA TYR A 63 2.93 -11.51 -23.03
C TYR A 63 1.58 -10.77 -22.90
N GLN A 64 1.30 -10.29 -21.70
CA GLN A 64 0.10 -9.51 -21.38
C GLN A 64 0.44 -8.03 -21.27
N PRO A 65 0.18 -7.20 -22.29
CA PRO A 65 0.55 -5.77 -22.28
C PRO A 65 -0.05 -4.99 -21.11
N ARG A 66 -1.22 -5.38 -20.62
CA ARG A 66 -1.86 -4.73 -19.46
C ARG A 66 -1.06 -4.86 -18.18
N SER A 67 -0.20 -5.86 -18.05
CA SER A 67 0.66 -5.99 -16.87
C SER A 67 1.57 -4.79 -16.70
N TYR A 68 1.96 -4.13 -17.80
CA TYR A 68 2.81 -2.95 -17.76
C TYR A 68 2.13 -1.71 -17.14
N GLU A 69 0.80 -1.60 -17.21
CA GLU A 69 0.07 -0.54 -16.51
C GLU A 69 0.28 -0.60 -14.99
N TYR A 70 0.52 -1.80 -14.46
CA TYR A 70 0.66 -2.07 -13.02
C TYR A 70 2.10 -2.11 -12.53
N CYS A 71 3.06 -1.65 -13.31
CA CYS A 71 4.47 -1.74 -12.93
C CYS A 71 4.85 -0.93 -11.67
N ALA A 72 4.00 0.02 -11.25
CA ALA A 72 4.11 0.71 -9.97
C ALA A 72 3.16 0.13 -8.90
N GLY A 73 2.50 -1.01 -9.14
CA GLY A 73 1.63 -1.73 -8.21
C GLY A 73 0.22 -1.18 -8.06
N TYR A 74 0.02 0.11 -8.26
CA TYR A 74 -1.26 0.79 -8.04
C TYR A 74 -1.81 1.44 -9.31
N GLN A 75 -3.14 1.36 -9.47
CA GLN A 75 -3.88 2.12 -10.48
C GLN A 75 -5.07 2.83 -9.84
N HIS A 76 -5.14 4.15 -9.98
CA HIS A 76 -6.22 4.97 -9.40
C HIS A 76 -7.63 4.62 -9.92
N LYS A 77 -7.74 4.00 -11.07
CA LYS A 77 -9.03 3.52 -11.62
C LYS A 77 -9.61 2.31 -10.87
N ASP A 78 -8.81 1.64 -10.04
CA ASP A 78 -9.21 0.41 -9.38
C ASP A 78 -9.99 0.68 -8.09
N SER A 79 -10.82 -0.27 -7.70
CA SER A 79 -11.70 -0.18 -6.54
C SER A 79 -11.40 -1.23 -5.46
N SER A 80 -10.31 -2.00 -5.61
CA SER A 80 -9.88 -2.97 -4.61
C SER A 80 -8.37 -3.00 -4.47
N ILE A 81 -7.90 -3.19 -3.23
CA ILE A 81 -6.50 -3.32 -2.83
C ILE A 81 -6.21 -4.78 -2.52
N VAL A 82 -5.13 -5.32 -3.09
CA VAL A 82 -4.62 -6.68 -2.78
C VAL A 82 -3.92 -6.68 -1.43
N GLY A 83 -3.18 -5.65 -1.13
CA GLY A 83 -2.44 -5.46 0.10
C GLY A 83 -1.43 -4.34 -0.04
N PHE A 84 -0.47 -4.28 0.87
CA PHE A 84 0.55 -3.25 0.95
C PHE A 84 1.93 -3.90 0.85
N SER A 85 2.64 -3.67 -0.26
CA SER A 85 3.99 -4.17 -0.45
C SER A 85 5.04 -3.09 -0.17
N HIS A 86 6.31 -3.49 -0.02
CA HIS A 86 7.36 -2.63 0.53
C HIS A 86 8.32 -2.06 -0.50
N THR A 87 8.23 -2.52 -1.76
CA THR A 87 9.14 -2.09 -2.82
C THR A 87 8.37 -1.71 -4.07
N HIS A 88 8.55 -0.46 -4.51
CA HIS A 88 7.92 0.10 -5.72
C HIS A 88 8.92 0.96 -6.48
N PHE A 89 8.67 1.12 -7.79
CA PHE A 89 9.33 2.13 -8.60
C PHE A 89 8.31 3.10 -9.19
N SER A 90 8.72 4.35 -9.32
CA SER A 90 8.05 5.34 -10.17
C SER A 90 8.79 5.49 -11.48
N GLY A 91 8.06 5.62 -12.58
CA GLY A 91 8.61 5.82 -13.92
C GLY A 91 8.65 4.53 -14.74
N THR A 92 9.80 4.13 -15.24
CA THR A 92 9.95 2.93 -16.05
C THR A 92 9.60 1.69 -15.24
N GLY A 93 8.58 0.96 -15.64
CA GLY A 93 8.15 -0.22 -14.93
C GLY A 93 9.10 -1.40 -15.08
N HIS A 94 9.37 -2.01 -13.98
CA HIS A 94 10.09 -3.28 -13.90
C HIS A 94 9.31 -4.30 -13.09
N SER A 95 9.42 -5.57 -13.49
CA SER A 95 8.66 -6.66 -12.91
C SER A 95 9.15 -7.15 -11.55
N ASP A 96 10.22 -6.57 -11.01
CA ASP A 96 10.97 -7.20 -9.92
C ASP A 96 10.47 -6.84 -8.52
N LEU A 97 9.60 -5.86 -8.40
CA LEU A 97 9.16 -5.29 -7.13
C LEU A 97 7.79 -5.81 -6.66
N GLY A 98 7.26 -5.21 -5.61
CA GLY A 98 6.07 -5.67 -4.90
C GLY A 98 6.40 -6.71 -3.83
N ASP A 99 7.60 -6.59 -3.22
CA ASP A 99 8.08 -7.57 -2.26
C ASP A 99 7.38 -7.45 -0.92
N ILE A 100 7.11 -8.62 -0.32
CA ILE A 100 6.55 -8.76 1.02
C ILE A 100 5.26 -7.97 1.18
N LEU A 101 4.19 -8.52 0.61
CA LEU A 101 2.87 -7.92 0.74
C LEU A 101 2.25 -8.27 2.09
N ILE A 102 1.67 -7.27 2.74
CA ILE A 102 0.95 -7.40 4.01
C ILE A 102 -0.51 -7.00 3.80
N MET A 103 -1.44 -7.84 4.28
CA MET A 103 -2.86 -7.55 4.23
C MET A 103 -3.53 -7.84 5.57
N PRO A 104 -4.08 -6.82 6.28
CA PRO A 104 -4.89 -7.02 7.46
C PRO A 104 -6.30 -7.50 7.08
N THR A 105 -6.80 -8.51 7.76
CA THR A 105 -8.11 -9.11 7.47
C THR A 105 -8.89 -9.43 8.74
N THR A 106 -10.21 -9.62 8.59
CA THR A 106 -11.12 -10.11 9.62
C THR A 106 -11.98 -11.25 9.05
N GLY A 107 -12.70 -11.97 9.92
CA GLY A 107 -13.66 -12.98 9.50
C GLY A 107 -13.02 -14.26 8.94
N THR A 108 -13.55 -14.79 7.84
CA THR A 108 -13.07 -16.05 7.26
C THR A 108 -11.71 -15.89 6.59
N LEU A 109 -10.78 -16.80 6.87
CA LEU A 109 -9.44 -16.81 6.27
C LEU A 109 -9.54 -17.18 4.78
N LYS A 110 -8.96 -16.36 3.94
CA LYS A 110 -8.76 -16.60 2.51
C LYS A 110 -7.26 -16.54 2.23
N LEU A 111 -6.72 -17.46 1.44
CA LEU A 111 -5.27 -17.60 1.21
C LEU A 111 -4.84 -17.21 -0.20
N ASN A 112 -5.77 -16.81 -1.06
CA ASN A 112 -5.45 -16.31 -2.40
C ASN A 112 -5.85 -14.84 -2.52
N PRO A 113 -5.26 -14.07 -3.41
CA PRO A 113 -5.54 -12.64 -3.54
C PRO A 113 -6.92 -12.33 -4.16
N GLY A 114 -7.58 -13.29 -4.78
CA GLY A 114 -8.76 -13.01 -5.63
C GLY A 114 -8.37 -12.23 -6.88
N THR A 115 -9.38 -11.70 -7.58
CA THR A 115 -9.17 -10.86 -8.76
C THR A 115 -9.94 -9.55 -8.64
N ALA A 116 -9.59 -8.54 -9.43
CA ALA A 116 -10.31 -7.27 -9.46
C ALA A 116 -11.79 -7.45 -9.84
N THR A 117 -12.11 -8.44 -10.68
CA THR A 117 -13.49 -8.78 -11.10
C THR A 117 -14.23 -9.70 -10.13
N ASN A 118 -13.51 -10.37 -9.24
CA ASN A 118 -14.07 -11.22 -8.18
C ASN A 118 -13.29 -11.01 -6.87
N PRO A 119 -13.45 -9.85 -6.21
CA PRO A 119 -12.73 -9.57 -4.96
C PRO A 119 -13.18 -10.50 -3.82
N ASP A 120 -14.42 -10.94 -3.81
CA ASP A 120 -14.95 -11.87 -2.78
C ASP A 120 -14.30 -13.25 -2.83
N GLY A 121 -13.67 -13.60 -3.94
CA GLY A 121 -12.94 -14.86 -4.10
C GLY A 121 -11.59 -14.91 -3.36
N GLY A 122 -11.11 -13.81 -2.80
CA GLY A 122 -9.80 -13.75 -2.17
C GLY A 122 -9.72 -12.86 -0.93
N TYR A 123 -8.49 -12.58 -0.48
CA TYR A 123 -8.24 -11.72 0.68
C TYR A 123 -8.16 -10.23 0.33
N ARG A 124 -8.22 -9.80 -0.95
CA ARG A 124 -8.25 -8.37 -1.30
C ARG A 124 -9.48 -7.68 -0.71
N SER A 125 -9.41 -6.39 -0.57
CA SER A 125 -10.51 -5.58 -0.06
C SER A 125 -10.88 -4.46 -1.03
N ARG A 126 -12.18 -4.23 -1.17
CA ARG A 126 -12.69 -3.00 -1.78
C ARG A 126 -12.29 -1.81 -0.94
N PHE A 127 -12.15 -0.67 -1.59
CA PHE A 127 -11.92 0.63 -0.95
C PHE A 127 -12.59 1.76 -1.73
N SER A 128 -12.58 2.94 -1.15
CA SER A 128 -13.07 4.16 -1.80
C SER A 128 -12.01 5.25 -1.74
N HIS A 129 -11.77 5.93 -2.85
CA HIS A 129 -10.90 7.10 -2.90
C HIS A 129 -11.35 8.23 -1.97
N GLY A 130 -12.64 8.27 -1.57
CA GLY A 130 -13.14 9.19 -0.55
C GLY A 130 -12.57 8.94 0.85
N THR A 131 -12.00 7.75 1.10
CA THR A 131 -11.33 7.38 2.36
C THR A 131 -9.82 7.30 2.23
N GLU A 132 -9.28 7.57 1.04
CA GLU A 132 -7.87 7.50 0.74
C GLU A 132 -7.18 8.84 1.02
N ILE A 133 -6.12 8.81 1.79
CA ILE A 133 -5.27 9.96 2.06
C ILE A 133 -3.85 9.59 1.63
N SER A 134 -3.32 10.33 0.67
CA SER A 134 -1.94 10.21 0.22
C SER A 134 -1.21 11.54 0.39
N ARG A 135 -0.08 11.52 1.09
CA ARG A 135 0.79 12.67 1.34
C ARG A 135 2.25 12.22 1.28
N PRO A 136 3.21 13.10 1.06
CA PRO A 136 4.61 12.74 1.18
C PRO A 136 4.91 12.03 2.50
N GLY A 137 5.41 10.80 2.44
CA GLY A 137 5.73 9.98 3.60
C GLY A 137 4.56 9.36 4.37
N TYR A 138 3.32 9.50 3.88
CA TYR A 138 2.14 8.96 4.55
C TYR A 138 1.07 8.49 3.57
N TYR A 139 0.45 7.35 3.90
CA TYR A 139 -0.71 6.84 3.20
C TYR A 139 -1.74 6.28 4.19
N GLU A 140 -3.02 6.50 3.93
CA GLU A 140 -4.13 5.96 4.73
C GLU A 140 -5.29 5.55 3.82
N VAL A 141 -5.98 4.45 4.16
CA VAL A 141 -7.18 4.00 3.47
C VAL A 141 -8.06 3.14 4.39
N MET A 142 -9.37 3.12 4.13
CA MET A 142 -10.31 2.19 4.73
C MET A 142 -10.48 0.96 3.83
N LEU A 143 -10.14 -0.21 4.34
CA LEU A 143 -10.41 -1.51 3.72
C LEU A 143 -11.86 -1.89 4.01
N ALA A 144 -12.75 -1.67 3.04
CA ALA A 144 -14.21 -1.71 3.25
C ALA A 144 -14.72 -3.09 3.63
N ASP A 145 -14.18 -4.16 3.03
CA ASP A 145 -14.64 -5.53 3.27
C ASP A 145 -14.28 -6.05 4.66
N TYR A 146 -13.30 -5.43 5.31
CA TYR A 146 -12.81 -5.80 6.65
C TYR A 146 -13.12 -4.74 7.73
N GLY A 147 -13.55 -3.54 7.31
CA GLY A 147 -13.71 -2.40 8.21
C GLY A 147 -12.40 -1.94 8.86
N VAL A 148 -11.26 -2.29 8.28
CA VAL A 148 -9.93 -1.98 8.83
C VAL A 148 -9.40 -0.70 8.23
N LYS A 149 -9.02 0.26 9.10
CA LYS A 149 -8.26 1.43 8.68
C LYS A 149 -6.77 1.08 8.67
N ALA A 150 -6.15 1.20 7.50
CA ALA A 150 -4.72 1.03 7.29
C ALA A 150 -4.04 2.39 7.19
N GLN A 151 -2.96 2.58 7.96
CA GLN A 151 -2.13 3.78 7.97
C GLN A 151 -0.67 3.35 7.80
N LEU A 152 0.03 3.98 6.86
CA LEU A 152 1.38 3.60 6.45
C LEU A 152 2.30 4.81 6.53
N THR A 153 3.52 4.58 7.01
CA THR A 153 4.62 5.53 6.90
C THR A 153 5.95 4.78 6.82
N THR A 154 7.03 5.48 6.47
CA THR A 154 8.33 4.83 6.30
C THR A 154 9.48 5.65 6.87
N THR A 155 10.57 4.97 7.15
CA THR A 155 11.91 5.54 7.19
C THR A 155 12.69 5.05 5.95
N GLN A 156 13.99 5.31 5.90
CA GLN A 156 14.81 4.85 4.77
C GLN A 156 14.81 3.32 4.58
N ARG A 157 14.61 2.54 5.65
CA ARG A 157 14.74 1.08 5.63
C ARG A 157 13.64 0.34 6.38
N VAL A 158 12.64 1.05 6.90
CA VAL A 158 11.57 0.45 7.69
C VAL A 158 10.22 0.92 7.18
N GLY A 159 9.34 -0.01 6.86
CA GLY A 159 7.92 0.24 6.66
C GLY A 159 7.19 0.12 7.99
N ILE A 160 6.34 1.09 8.31
CA ILE A 160 5.53 1.12 9.53
C ILE A 160 4.08 1.05 9.13
N HIS A 161 3.40 0.02 9.63
CA HIS A 161 1.97 -0.19 9.44
C HIS A 161 1.24 0.00 10.75
N LYS A 162 0.13 0.73 10.71
CA LYS A 162 -0.82 0.77 11.81
C LYS A 162 -2.19 0.37 11.28
N TYR A 163 -2.76 -0.68 11.85
CA TYR A 163 -4.08 -1.18 11.51
C TYR A 163 -5.04 -0.96 12.67
N THR A 164 -6.16 -0.30 12.39
CA THR A 164 -7.24 -0.14 13.36
C THR A 164 -8.40 -1.03 12.93
N TYR A 165 -8.64 -2.07 13.69
CA TYR A 165 -9.73 -3.02 13.48
C TYR A 165 -11.04 -2.52 14.10
N PRO A 166 -12.21 -2.94 13.57
CA PRO A 166 -13.49 -2.69 14.23
C PRO A 166 -13.51 -3.30 15.64
N THR A 167 -14.14 -2.61 16.59
CA THR A 167 -14.12 -2.97 18.02
C THR A 167 -14.58 -4.40 18.32
N ASN A 168 -15.51 -4.92 17.53
CA ASN A 168 -16.09 -6.26 17.73
C ASN A 168 -15.75 -7.24 16.60
N SER A 169 -14.66 -6.97 15.84
CA SER A 169 -14.27 -7.88 14.76
C SER A 169 -13.66 -9.15 15.32
N GLU A 170 -14.18 -10.27 14.84
CA GLU A 170 -13.60 -11.58 15.14
C GLU A 170 -12.47 -11.91 14.17
N ASN A 171 -11.55 -12.75 14.65
CA ASN A 171 -10.50 -13.30 13.79
C ASN A 171 -9.65 -12.22 13.09
N GLN A 172 -9.19 -11.24 13.84
CA GLN A 172 -8.21 -10.24 13.35
C GLN A 172 -6.92 -10.95 12.97
N ARG A 173 -6.44 -10.71 11.74
CA ARG A 173 -5.24 -11.38 11.20
C ARG A 173 -4.43 -10.44 10.34
N ILE A 174 -3.18 -10.79 10.18
CA ILE A 174 -2.28 -10.22 9.19
C ILE A 174 -1.83 -11.35 8.27
N ILE A 175 -2.07 -11.21 6.98
CA ILE A 175 -1.56 -12.11 5.95
C ILE A 175 -0.21 -11.55 5.48
N LEU A 176 0.80 -12.40 5.46
CA LEU A 176 2.08 -12.14 4.82
C LEU A 176 2.11 -12.92 3.51
N ASP A 177 1.92 -12.26 2.38
CA ASP A 177 2.05 -12.91 1.07
C ASP A 177 3.48 -12.79 0.57
N MET A 178 4.18 -13.92 0.65
CA MET A 178 5.57 -14.05 0.22
C MET A 178 5.71 -14.37 -1.28
N ILE A 179 4.58 -14.60 -1.97
CA ILE A 179 4.57 -14.95 -3.40
C ILE A 179 4.20 -13.75 -4.26
N HIS A 180 3.48 -12.78 -3.66
CA HIS A 180 3.07 -11.57 -4.35
C HIS A 180 4.26 -10.85 -5.01
N GLY A 181 4.00 -10.19 -6.11
CA GLY A 181 4.95 -9.31 -6.80
C GLY A 181 4.26 -8.58 -7.94
N ILE A 182 4.82 -7.45 -8.31
CA ILE A 182 4.46 -6.77 -9.55
C ILE A 182 4.88 -7.69 -10.69
N TYR A 183 4.01 -7.93 -11.67
CA TYR A 183 4.16 -8.97 -12.68
C TYR A 183 4.37 -10.38 -12.10
N ASN A 184 3.29 -11.07 -11.89
CA ASN A 184 3.35 -12.45 -11.47
C ASN A 184 3.59 -13.36 -12.69
N TYR A 185 4.63 -14.18 -12.64
CA TYR A 185 4.90 -15.23 -13.59
C TYR A 185 5.44 -16.47 -12.87
N ASP A 186 5.24 -17.62 -13.47
CA ASP A 186 5.71 -18.88 -12.90
C ASP A 186 7.23 -18.87 -12.74
N GLY A 187 7.69 -19.23 -11.55
CA GLY A 187 9.12 -19.26 -11.23
C GLY A 187 9.71 -17.89 -10.86
N LYS A 188 8.90 -16.83 -10.69
CA LYS A 188 9.38 -15.55 -10.16
C LYS A 188 9.91 -15.72 -8.75
N VAL A 189 9.15 -16.35 -7.87
CA VAL A 189 9.57 -16.66 -6.51
C VAL A 189 10.14 -18.07 -6.47
N LEU A 190 11.44 -18.17 -6.21
CA LEU A 190 12.17 -19.43 -6.19
C LEU A 190 12.10 -20.09 -4.81
N TRP A 191 12.16 -19.30 -3.77
CA TRP A 191 12.16 -19.79 -2.39
C TRP A 191 11.62 -18.75 -1.43
N THR A 192 10.89 -19.22 -0.43
CA THR A 192 10.44 -18.38 0.70
C THR A 192 10.68 -19.11 2.02
N ASN A 193 10.98 -18.35 3.05
CA ASN A 193 11.05 -18.86 4.42
C ASN A 193 10.44 -17.83 5.37
N ILE A 194 9.64 -18.30 6.30
CA ILE A 194 9.09 -17.50 7.41
C ILE A 194 9.31 -18.30 8.70
N ARG A 195 9.78 -17.61 9.73
CA ARG A 195 9.94 -18.16 11.06
C ARG A 195 9.36 -17.21 12.09
N VAL A 196 8.46 -17.71 12.92
CA VAL A 196 7.96 -17.01 14.10
C VAL A 196 8.96 -17.23 15.23
N GLU A 197 9.68 -16.18 15.60
CA GLU A 197 10.67 -16.24 16.68
C GLU A 197 10.02 -16.12 18.05
N ASN A 198 9.00 -15.26 18.17
CA ASN A 198 8.20 -15.05 19.36
C ASN A 198 6.93 -14.26 18.99
N ASP A 199 6.16 -13.84 19.99
CA ASP A 199 4.88 -13.14 19.81
C ASP A 199 5.00 -11.75 19.13
N THR A 200 6.20 -11.21 19.00
CA THR A 200 6.45 -9.86 18.45
C THR A 200 7.45 -9.84 17.30
N LEU A 201 8.04 -10.98 16.97
CA LEU A 201 9.09 -11.06 15.95
C LEU A 201 8.85 -12.23 15.00
N VAL A 202 8.71 -11.89 13.74
CA VAL A 202 8.74 -12.81 12.62
C VAL A 202 9.93 -12.47 11.74
N THR A 203 10.72 -13.45 11.37
CA THR A 203 11.83 -13.32 10.46
C THR A 203 11.59 -14.13 9.20
N GLY A 204 12.27 -13.79 8.12
CA GLY A 204 12.12 -14.52 6.89
C GLY A 204 12.98 -13.95 5.77
N TYR A 205 12.94 -14.65 4.65
CA TYR A 205 13.55 -14.18 3.41
C TYR A 205 12.80 -14.75 2.21
N ARG A 206 13.02 -14.11 1.09
CA ARG A 206 12.49 -14.51 -0.20
C ARG A 206 13.60 -14.42 -1.24
N ILE A 207 13.67 -15.42 -2.10
CA ILE A 207 14.58 -15.45 -3.25
C ILE A 207 13.71 -15.38 -4.50
N THR A 208 13.99 -14.43 -5.34
CA THR A 208 13.25 -14.20 -6.59
C THR A 208 14.18 -14.34 -7.79
N ASN A 209 13.62 -14.78 -8.89
CA ASN A 209 14.23 -14.69 -10.20
C ASN A 209 13.79 -13.37 -10.82
N GLY A 210 14.67 -12.43 -10.97
CA GLY A 210 14.42 -11.08 -11.45
C GLY A 210 15.45 -10.62 -12.47
N TRP A 211 15.34 -9.36 -12.85
CA TRP A 211 16.21 -8.73 -13.84
C TRP A 211 17.45 -8.08 -13.20
N ALA A 212 17.42 -7.84 -11.92
CA ALA A 212 18.50 -7.22 -11.16
C ALA A 212 19.14 -8.20 -10.18
#